data_db1a9a27749f9a4b27a8cbfe5b5a6ce2
#
_entry.id   db1a9a27749f9a4b27a8cbfe5b5a6ce2
#
_cell.length_a   1.000
_cell.length_b   1.000
_cell.length_c   1.000
_cell.angle_alpha   90.00
_cell.angle_beta   90.00
_cell.angle_gamma   90.00
#
_symmetry.space_group_name_H-M   'P 1'
#
loop_
_entity.id
_entity.type
_entity.pdbx_description
1 polymer ?
#
loop_
_entity_poly.entity_id
_entity_poly.type
_entity_poly.pdbx_seq_one_letter_code
_entity_poly.pdbx_strand_id
1 'polypeptide(L)'
;VVRDTKKYISARNYRKIPVGYSAADVSSLRKELADYLNCGNDSDARIDVLGVNDYSWCGQSSFTTSGYSEKVKMYTGFSVPIFLSEYGCNQVPGSRPFTEVKSIYSTQMSSVFSGGLVYQYTEDASKYGLVQIESDGSVETLTDFDNLKEELNSTEDPTGTAGASTSNSISSCPTDWNFSIAIPTAPDGLTKLLKNGATGGSGFDASTQESCGKDAYYGSSTAKTSSTQSSNHSTAVSSSTSKATSSSTSATSSSSSTSKAIAAQLKAHGFTAVLTFIAAMFFY
;
A
#
# COMPACT_ATOMS: atom_id res chain seq x y z
N VAL A 1 16.74 -7.44 -10.36
CA VAL A 1 15.44 -7.97 -9.91
C VAL A 1 14.36 -7.68 -10.96
N VAL A 2 13.99 -6.42 -11.26
CA VAL A 2 12.89 -6.05 -12.19
C VAL A 2 13.01 -6.81 -13.52
N ARG A 3 14.15 -6.70 -14.20
CA ARG A 3 14.43 -7.40 -15.47
C ARG A 3 14.17 -8.91 -15.38
N ASP A 4 14.70 -9.53 -14.33
CA ASP A 4 14.66 -10.99 -14.21
C ASP A 4 13.25 -11.48 -13.83
N THR A 5 12.50 -10.68 -13.07
CA THR A 5 11.09 -10.92 -12.77
C THR A 5 10.22 -10.84 -14.04
N LYS A 6 10.39 -9.78 -14.85
CA LYS A 6 9.68 -9.64 -16.12
C LYS A 6 9.99 -10.80 -17.08
N LYS A 7 11.28 -11.18 -17.17
CA LYS A 7 11.69 -12.36 -17.97
C LYS A 7 11.04 -13.64 -17.46
N TYR A 8 10.92 -13.82 -16.15
CA TYR A 8 10.26 -14.98 -15.57
C TYR A 8 8.76 -15.01 -15.92
N ILE A 9 8.04 -13.90 -15.72
CA ILE A 9 6.62 -13.78 -16.10
C ILE A 9 6.41 -14.17 -17.58
N SER A 10 7.23 -13.62 -18.46
CA SER A 10 7.17 -13.89 -19.90
C SER A 10 7.51 -15.35 -20.23
N ALA A 11 8.59 -15.90 -19.67
CA ALA A 11 9.03 -17.28 -19.95
C ALA A 11 8.04 -18.34 -19.47
N ARG A 12 7.21 -17.99 -18.48
CA ARG A 12 6.15 -18.85 -17.93
C ARG A 12 4.81 -18.69 -18.64
N ASN A 13 4.74 -17.84 -19.65
CA ASN A 13 3.50 -17.50 -20.36
C ASN A 13 2.38 -17.00 -19.42
N TYR A 14 2.74 -16.34 -18.32
CA TYR A 14 1.76 -15.69 -17.47
C TYR A 14 1.20 -14.45 -18.17
N ARG A 15 0.00 -14.02 -17.78
CA ARG A 15 -0.51 -12.73 -18.24
C ARG A 15 0.53 -11.63 -17.93
N LYS A 16 0.52 -10.57 -18.71
CA LYS A 16 1.40 -9.42 -18.43
C LYS A 16 1.06 -8.83 -17.06
N ILE A 17 2.01 -8.88 -16.16
CA ILE A 17 1.91 -8.33 -14.79
C ILE A 17 2.90 -7.18 -14.70
N PRO A 18 2.46 -5.95 -14.37
CA PRO A 18 3.37 -4.83 -14.13
C PRO A 18 4.32 -5.14 -12.97
N VAL A 19 5.58 -4.78 -13.13
CA VAL A 19 6.61 -4.93 -12.08
C VAL A 19 7.07 -3.54 -11.66
N GLY A 20 6.79 -3.19 -10.42
CA GLY A 20 7.09 -1.88 -9.85
C GLY A 20 8.10 -1.92 -8.72
N TYR A 21 8.32 -0.75 -8.16
CA TYR A 21 9.12 -0.55 -6.96
C TYR A 21 8.37 0.37 -6.00
N SER A 22 8.29 -0.01 -4.73
CA SER A 22 7.74 0.83 -3.67
C SER A 22 8.91 1.48 -2.93
N ALA A 23 9.03 2.80 -3.08
CA ALA A 23 10.15 3.57 -2.58
C ALA A 23 9.89 4.15 -1.20
N ALA A 24 10.80 3.96 -0.26
CA ALA A 24 10.83 4.74 0.96
C ALA A 24 11.00 6.24 0.66
N ASP A 25 10.33 7.09 1.44
CA ASP A 25 10.38 8.54 1.25
C ASP A 25 11.66 9.16 1.82
N VAL A 26 12.77 8.93 1.13
CA VAL A 26 14.06 9.56 1.46
C VAL A 26 14.25 10.78 0.57
N SER A 27 14.04 11.97 1.13
CA SER A 27 13.99 13.23 0.37
C SER A 27 15.19 13.48 -0.53
N SER A 28 16.40 13.12 -0.09
CA SER A 28 17.64 13.28 -0.84
C SER A 28 17.84 12.28 -1.99
N LEU A 29 16.97 11.28 -2.11
CA LEU A 29 17.10 10.22 -3.11
C LEU A 29 15.87 10.08 -4.03
N ARG A 30 14.80 10.82 -3.77
CA ARG A 30 13.51 10.65 -4.46
C ARG A 30 13.65 10.68 -5.98
N LYS A 31 14.25 11.75 -6.49
CA LYS A 31 14.33 11.99 -7.93
C LYS A 31 15.33 11.04 -8.58
N GLU A 32 16.51 10.91 -8.00
CA GLU A 32 17.59 10.05 -8.50
C GLU A 32 17.16 8.59 -8.55
N LEU A 33 16.49 8.10 -7.49
CA LEU A 33 15.97 6.73 -7.45
C LEU A 33 14.89 6.50 -8.50
N ALA A 34 13.94 7.42 -8.65
CA ALA A 34 12.89 7.30 -9.64
C ALA A 34 13.48 7.28 -11.07
N ASP A 35 14.40 8.19 -11.37
CA ASP A 35 15.06 8.25 -12.66
C ASP A 35 15.91 7.00 -12.92
N TYR A 36 16.65 6.51 -11.93
CA TYR A 36 17.42 5.26 -12.04
C TYR A 36 16.54 4.06 -12.39
N LEU A 37 15.37 3.95 -11.77
CA LEU A 37 14.45 2.86 -12.00
C LEU A 37 13.71 2.94 -13.35
N ASN A 38 13.73 4.10 -13.99
CA ASN A 38 12.99 4.37 -15.23
C ASN A 38 13.88 4.83 -16.40
N CYS A 39 15.19 4.64 -16.31
CA CYS A 39 16.14 5.05 -17.34
C CYS A 39 16.74 3.86 -18.10
N GLY A 40 17.53 4.17 -19.12
CA GLY A 40 18.32 3.20 -19.91
C GLY A 40 17.54 2.52 -21.03
N ASN A 41 18.25 1.75 -21.85
CA ASN A 41 17.72 1.19 -23.09
C ASN A 41 17.07 -0.20 -22.93
N ASP A 42 17.28 -0.88 -21.80
CA ASP A 42 16.67 -2.19 -21.51
C ASP A 42 15.30 -1.98 -20.89
N SER A 43 14.24 -2.16 -21.67
CA SER A 43 12.85 -2.01 -21.20
C SER A 43 12.48 -3.00 -20.11
N ASP A 44 13.10 -4.19 -20.09
CA ASP A 44 12.83 -5.17 -19.04
C ASP A 44 13.44 -4.74 -17.70
N ALA A 45 14.50 -3.93 -17.74
CA ALA A 45 15.14 -3.43 -16.52
C ALA A 45 14.41 -2.23 -15.90
N ARG A 46 13.59 -1.49 -16.67
CA ARG A 46 12.77 -0.38 -16.16
C ARG A 46 11.53 -0.90 -15.43
N ILE A 47 11.08 -0.16 -14.43
CA ILE A 47 9.82 -0.42 -13.74
C ILE A 47 8.61 -0.09 -14.65
N ASP A 48 7.47 -0.70 -14.35
CA ASP A 48 6.19 -0.40 -15.01
C ASP A 48 5.31 0.54 -14.17
N VAL A 49 5.59 0.66 -12.88
CA VAL A 49 4.86 1.49 -11.93
C VAL A 49 5.78 1.87 -10.76
N LEU A 50 5.67 3.08 -10.26
CA LEU A 50 6.39 3.57 -9.09
C LEU A 50 5.43 3.76 -7.92
N GLY A 51 5.70 3.09 -6.81
CA GLY A 51 5.09 3.35 -5.52
C GLY A 51 5.96 4.30 -4.69
N VAL A 52 5.34 5.20 -3.96
CA VAL A 52 6.01 6.12 -3.03
C VAL A 52 5.35 5.98 -1.66
N ASN A 53 6.13 5.65 -0.64
CA ASN A 53 5.65 5.65 0.74
C ASN A 53 5.70 7.08 1.27
N ASP A 54 4.57 7.64 1.66
CA ASP A 54 4.49 9.04 2.06
C ASP A 54 3.68 9.24 3.34
N TYR A 55 4.35 9.69 4.37
CA TYR A 55 3.76 10.00 5.68
C TYR A 55 3.88 11.49 6.03
N SER A 56 4.07 12.36 5.06
CA SER A 56 4.28 13.80 5.29
C SER A 56 3.00 14.58 5.63
N TRP A 57 1.83 14.00 5.35
CA TRP A 57 0.55 14.58 5.75
C TRP A 57 0.11 14.00 7.09
N CYS A 58 0.29 14.74 8.19
CA CYS A 58 -0.10 14.34 9.53
C CYS A 58 -1.25 15.21 10.05
N GLY A 59 -2.42 14.61 10.25
CA GLY A 59 -3.60 15.28 10.76
C GLY A 59 -4.11 16.39 9.85
N GLN A 60 -4.39 17.54 10.42
CA GLN A 60 -4.81 18.71 9.65
C GLN A 60 -3.60 19.34 8.94
N SER A 61 -3.56 19.22 7.65
CA SER A 61 -2.50 19.74 6.80
C SER A 61 -3.09 20.34 5.51
N SER A 62 -2.24 20.64 4.53
CA SER A 62 -2.66 21.11 3.21
C SER A 62 -1.73 20.58 2.14
N PHE A 63 -2.17 20.68 0.87
CA PHE A 63 -1.38 20.29 -0.30
C PHE A 63 0.03 20.92 -0.31
N THR A 64 0.16 22.16 0.14
CA THR A 64 1.45 22.85 0.22
C THR A 64 2.21 22.49 1.49
N THR A 65 1.55 22.49 2.66
CA THR A 65 2.21 22.25 3.95
C THR A 65 2.76 20.85 4.07
N SER A 66 2.07 19.86 3.53
CA SER A 66 2.52 18.46 3.50
C SER A 66 3.70 18.21 2.54
N GLY A 67 3.97 19.16 1.63
CA GLY A 67 4.95 18.99 0.56
C GLY A 67 4.42 18.19 -0.64
N TYR A 68 3.12 17.89 -0.73
CA TYR A 68 2.53 17.22 -1.88
C TYR A 68 2.70 18.04 -3.17
N SER A 69 2.60 19.36 -3.09
CA SER A 69 2.85 20.27 -4.22
C SER A 69 4.26 20.12 -4.81
N GLU A 70 5.27 19.93 -3.97
CA GLU A 70 6.64 19.74 -4.42
C GLU A 70 6.85 18.35 -5.05
N LYS A 71 6.19 17.33 -4.51
CA LYS A 71 6.22 15.97 -5.09
C LYS A 71 5.52 15.93 -6.46
N VAL A 72 4.39 16.60 -6.61
CA VAL A 72 3.73 16.73 -7.92
C VAL A 72 4.65 17.41 -8.93
N LYS A 73 5.30 18.52 -8.58
CA LYS A 73 6.29 19.18 -9.46
C LYS A 73 7.45 18.23 -9.82
N MET A 74 7.99 17.53 -8.84
CA MET A 74 9.13 16.61 -9.00
C MET A 74 8.83 15.48 -9.98
N TYR A 75 7.63 14.91 -9.92
CA TYR A 75 7.25 13.75 -10.72
C TYR A 75 6.45 14.11 -11.98
N THR A 76 6.15 15.39 -12.21
CA THR A 76 5.51 15.82 -13.46
C THR A 76 6.34 15.40 -14.66
N GLY A 77 5.70 14.73 -15.63
CA GLY A 77 6.38 14.22 -16.83
C GLY A 77 7.05 12.85 -16.64
N PHE A 78 6.93 12.20 -15.49
CA PHE A 78 7.41 10.83 -15.30
C PHE A 78 6.62 9.87 -16.20
N SER A 79 7.30 8.87 -16.78
CA SER A 79 6.73 8.11 -17.90
C SER A 79 5.96 6.87 -17.50
N VAL A 80 5.93 6.51 -16.21
CA VAL A 80 5.12 5.40 -15.71
C VAL A 80 4.16 5.89 -14.63
N PRO A 81 3.05 5.19 -14.39
CA PRO A 81 2.13 5.54 -13.32
C PRO A 81 2.83 5.60 -11.95
N ILE A 82 2.42 6.56 -11.14
CA ILE A 82 2.90 6.74 -9.76
C ILE A 82 1.69 6.70 -8.83
N PHE A 83 1.84 6.08 -7.67
CA PHE A 83 0.84 6.07 -6.62
C PHE A 83 1.51 6.13 -5.25
N LEU A 84 0.77 6.54 -4.24
CA LEU A 84 1.24 6.44 -2.87
C LEU A 84 1.08 4.98 -2.42
N SER A 85 2.18 4.22 -2.41
CA SER A 85 2.14 2.82 -1.98
C SER A 85 1.92 2.66 -0.48
N GLU A 86 2.18 3.72 0.28
CA GLU A 86 1.79 3.85 1.68
C GLU A 86 1.47 5.31 1.97
N TYR A 87 0.38 5.57 2.71
CA TYR A 87 0.08 6.84 3.35
C TYR A 87 -0.72 6.64 4.64
N GLY A 88 -0.97 7.69 5.39
CA GLY A 88 -1.75 7.66 6.61
C GLY A 88 -0.89 7.81 7.87
N CYS A 89 -0.28 8.98 8.04
CA CYS A 89 0.51 9.31 9.23
C CYS A 89 -0.30 9.15 10.51
N ASN A 90 0.21 8.37 11.48
CA ASN A 90 -0.41 8.16 12.78
C ASN A 90 0.18 9.04 13.92
N GLN A 91 1.05 10.00 13.57
CA GLN A 91 1.60 10.95 14.55
C GLN A 91 0.59 12.08 14.84
N VAL A 92 -0.60 11.69 15.24
CA VAL A 92 -1.72 12.57 15.56
C VAL A 92 -2.31 12.20 16.91
N PRO A 93 -2.92 13.13 17.66
CA PRO A 93 -3.66 12.80 18.87
C PRO A 93 -4.92 11.98 18.50
N GLY A 94 -5.05 10.78 19.06
CA GLY A 94 -6.21 9.92 18.83
C GLY A 94 -6.19 9.22 17.48
N SER A 95 -7.37 9.05 16.89
CA SER A 95 -7.54 8.40 15.57
C SER A 95 -7.11 9.30 14.42
N ARG A 96 -6.68 8.69 13.32
CA ARG A 96 -6.27 9.40 12.11
C ARG A 96 -7.48 9.99 11.39
N PRO A 97 -7.45 11.28 11.02
CA PRO A 97 -8.59 11.91 10.31
C PRO A 97 -8.58 11.69 8.79
N PHE A 98 -7.49 11.22 8.21
CA PHE A 98 -7.30 10.96 6.77
C PHE A 98 -7.67 12.11 5.83
N THR A 99 -7.46 13.37 6.28
CA THR A 99 -7.80 14.58 5.49
C THR A 99 -7.00 14.70 4.18
N GLU A 100 -5.92 13.96 4.04
CA GLU A 100 -5.13 13.84 2.81
C GLU A 100 -5.89 13.17 1.66
N VAL A 101 -6.91 12.36 1.91
CA VAL A 101 -7.68 11.65 0.90
C VAL A 101 -8.25 12.62 -0.14
N LYS A 102 -8.87 13.71 0.29
CA LYS A 102 -9.39 14.76 -0.61
C LYS A 102 -8.31 15.38 -1.49
N SER A 103 -7.10 15.50 -0.98
CA SER A 103 -5.98 16.03 -1.75
C SER A 103 -5.45 14.98 -2.74
N ILE A 104 -5.29 13.72 -2.32
CA ILE A 104 -4.77 12.63 -3.15
C ILE A 104 -5.62 12.45 -4.40
N TYR A 105 -6.95 12.49 -4.27
CA TYR A 105 -7.89 12.31 -5.39
C TYR A 105 -8.30 13.62 -6.07
N SER A 106 -7.74 14.77 -5.65
CA SER A 106 -8.01 16.06 -6.30
C SER A 106 -7.29 16.18 -7.64
N THR A 107 -7.77 17.12 -8.48
CA THR A 107 -7.12 17.47 -9.75
C THR A 107 -5.71 18.03 -9.58
N GLN A 108 -5.34 18.47 -8.38
CA GLN A 108 -3.97 18.92 -8.07
C GLN A 108 -2.97 17.76 -8.05
N MET A 109 -3.40 16.56 -7.69
CA MET A 109 -2.54 15.38 -7.62
C MET A 109 -2.80 14.37 -8.73
N SER A 110 -4.04 14.19 -9.17
CA SER A 110 -4.43 13.11 -10.07
C SER A 110 -3.77 13.12 -11.44
N SER A 111 -3.21 14.26 -11.87
CA SER A 111 -2.39 14.33 -13.08
C SER A 111 -1.04 13.62 -12.98
N VAL A 112 -0.57 13.35 -11.78
CA VAL A 112 0.72 12.73 -11.49
C VAL A 112 0.57 11.46 -10.67
N PHE A 113 -0.26 11.48 -9.62
CA PHE A 113 -0.47 10.35 -8.72
C PHE A 113 -1.82 9.68 -8.99
N SER A 114 -1.79 8.36 -9.13
CA SER A 114 -2.97 7.53 -9.42
C SER A 114 -3.72 7.08 -8.17
N GLY A 115 -3.63 7.81 -7.08
CA GLY A 115 -4.23 7.45 -5.80
C GLY A 115 -3.22 6.88 -4.81
N GLY A 116 -3.70 6.13 -3.82
CA GLY A 116 -2.81 5.56 -2.80
C GLY A 116 -3.45 4.46 -1.96
N LEU A 117 -2.60 3.78 -1.19
CA LEU A 117 -2.96 2.72 -0.26
C LEU A 117 -2.64 3.16 1.16
N VAL A 118 -3.62 3.07 2.03
CA VAL A 118 -3.40 3.35 3.46
C VAL A 118 -2.57 2.26 4.10
N TYR A 119 -1.58 2.63 4.86
CA TYR A 119 -0.86 1.74 5.75
C TYR A 119 -1.50 1.80 7.14
N GLN A 120 -2.00 0.71 7.74
CA GLN A 120 -2.09 -0.66 7.20
C GLN A 120 -3.46 -1.29 7.55
N TYR A 121 -3.76 -2.48 6.99
CA TYR A 121 -5.06 -3.12 7.24
C TYR A 121 -5.18 -3.59 8.69
N THR A 122 -4.27 -4.45 9.14
CA THR A 122 -4.33 -5.09 10.45
C THR A 122 -3.59 -4.26 11.51
N GLU A 123 -4.22 -4.11 12.68
CA GLU A 123 -3.58 -3.46 13.82
C GLU A 123 -2.43 -4.31 14.38
N ASP A 124 -1.34 -3.61 14.72
CA ASP A 124 -0.20 -4.17 15.42
C ASP A 124 0.40 -3.15 16.43
N ALA A 125 1.59 -3.44 16.95
CA ALA A 125 2.27 -2.57 17.91
C ALA A 125 2.60 -1.18 17.34
N SER A 126 2.65 -1.01 16.03
CA SER A 126 2.92 0.27 15.34
C SER A 126 1.73 1.22 15.31
N LYS A 127 0.52 0.73 15.60
CA LYS A 127 -0.72 1.51 15.67
C LYS A 127 -1.14 2.17 14.36
N TYR A 128 -1.00 1.45 13.26
CA TYR A 128 -1.46 1.87 11.93
C TYR A 128 -2.69 1.10 11.43
N GLY A 129 -3.21 0.14 12.20
CA GLY A 129 -4.30 -0.72 11.77
C GLY A 129 -5.60 0.03 11.50
N LEU A 130 -6.33 -0.48 10.53
CA LEU A 130 -7.74 -0.12 10.28
C LEU A 130 -8.69 -1.10 10.96
N VAL A 131 -8.23 -2.34 11.15
CA VAL A 131 -9.00 -3.39 11.79
C VAL A 131 -8.16 -4.16 12.80
N GLN A 132 -8.83 -4.72 13.80
CA GLN A 132 -8.27 -5.71 14.72
C GLN A 132 -8.71 -7.10 14.27
N ILE A 133 -7.78 -8.05 14.16
CA ILE A 133 -8.09 -9.46 13.96
C ILE A 133 -8.00 -10.16 15.32
N GLU A 134 -9.11 -10.73 15.75
CA GLU A 134 -9.21 -11.42 17.01
C GLU A 134 -8.65 -12.85 16.94
N SER A 135 -8.41 -13.47 18.08
CA SER A 135 -7.84 -14.81 18.16
C SER A 135 -8.71 -15.91 17.53
N ASP A 136 -10.02 -15.68 17.42
CA ASP A 136 -10.98 -16.57 16.75
C ASP A 136 -11.07 -16.31 15.23
N GLY A 137 -10.32 -15.34 14.71
CA GLY A 137 -10.32 -14.94 13.31
C GLY A 137 -11.41 -13.94 12.94
N SER A 138 -12.22 -13.48 13.90
CA SER A 138 -13.15 -12.37 13.66
C SER A 138 -12.42 -11.06 13.44
N VAL A 139 -13.06 -10.14 12.72
CA VAL A 139 -12.50 -8.84 12.37
C VAL A 139 -13.36 -7.73 12.96
N GLU A 140 -12.76 -6.86 13.74
CA GLU A 140 -13.39 -5.67 14.30
C GLU A 140 -12.82 -4.42 13.60
N THR A 141 -13.69 -3.52 13.14
CA THR A 141 -13.25 -2.23 12.57
C THR A 141 -12.89 -1.25 13.66
N LEU A 142 -11.76 -0.55 13.48
CA LEU A 142 -11.32 0.50 14.38
C LEU A 142 -11.85 1.87 13.91
N THR A 143 -11.78 2.88 14.77
CA THR A 143 -12.19 4.26 14.44
C THR A 143 -11.49 4.78 13.18
N ASP A 144 -10.25 4.40 12.96
CA ASP A 144 -9.47 4.77 11.78
C ASP A 144 -10.09 4.22 10.48
N PHE A 145 -10.70 3.03 10.53
CA PHE A 145 -11.45 2.49 9.40
C PHE A 145 -12.67 3.36 9.06
N ASP A 146 -13.41 3.76 10.08
CA ASP A 146 -14.61 4.58 9.87
C ASP A 146 -14.25 5.96 9.34
N ASN A 147 -13.21 6.59 9.87
CA ASN A 147 -12.71 7.88 9.39
C ASN A 147 -12.24 7.80 7.93
N LEU A 148 -11.47 6.77 7.58
CA LEU A 148 -11.03 6.56 6.20
C LEU A 148 -12.21 6.35 5.25
N LYS A 149 -13.17 5.54 5.66
CA LYS A 149 -14.39 5.28 4.88
C LYS A 149 -15.20 6.54 4.65
N GLU A 150 -15.34 7.40 5.67
CA GLU A 150 -16.04 8.68 5.54
C GLU A 150 -15.32 9.62 4.57
N GLU A 151 -13.99 9.74 4.67
CA GLU A 151 -13.20 10.58 3.77
C GLU A 151 -13.27 10.07 2.33
N LEU A 152 -13.16 8.77 2.08
CA LEU A 152 -13.31 8.19 0.75
C LEU A 152 -14.71 8.40 0.19
N ASN A 153 -15.77 8.19 0.99
CA ASN A 153 -17.16 8.38 0.56
C ASN A 153 -17.50 9.85 0.25
N SER A 154 -16.84 10.80 0.90
CA SER A 154 -17.03 12.23 0.70
C SER A 154 -16.14 12.84 -0.37
N THR A 155 -15.25 12.04 -0.96
CA THR A 155 -14.30 12.48 -1.98
C THR A 155 -14.80 12.04 -3.36
N GLU A 156 -14.87 12.99 -4.30
CA GLU A 156 -15.24 12.67 -5.68
C GLU A 156 -14.08 11.99 -6.41
N ASP A 157 -14.39 10.95 -7.17
CA ASP A 157 -13.41 10.28 -8.02
C ASP A 157 -12.97 11.20 -9.17
N PRO A 158 -11.67 11.23 -9.50
CA PRO A 158 -11.20 11.95 -10.67
C PRO A 158 -11.86 11.43 -11.95
N THR A 159 -12.30 12.32 -12.81
CA THR A 159 -13.01 11.97 -14.04
C THR A 159 -12.10 12.00 -15.27
N GLY A 160 -12.49 11.30 -16.32
CA GLY A 160 -11.76 11.25 -17.59
C GLY A 160 -10.37 10.66 -17.44
N THR A 161 -9.36 11.37 -17.96
CA THR A 161 -7.94 10.97 -17.80
C THR A 161 -7.33 11.48 -16.49
N ALA A 162 -8.10 12.16 -15.66
CA ALA A 162 -7.62 12.82 -14.43
C ALA A 162 -6.39 13.74 -14.65
N GLY A 163 -6.18 14.21 -15.87
CA GLY A 163 -5.02 15.02 -16.26
C GLY A 163 -3.75 14.22 -16.58
N ALA A 164 -3.83 12.88 -16.58
CA ALA A 164 -2.67 12.04 -16.90
C ALA A 164 -2.15 12.26 -18.32
N SER A 165 -0.83 12.23 -18.47
CA SER A 165 -0.15 12.27 -19.76
C SER A 165 0.34 10.87 -20.14
N THR A 166 0.09 10.46 -21.39
CA THR A 166 0.54 9.18 -21.94
C THR A 166 1.75 9.31 -22.87
N SER A 167 2.26 10.53 -23.07
CA SER A 167 3.33 10.83 -24.01
C SER A 167 4.67 11.21 -23.35
N ASN A 168 4.83 10.93 -22.07
CA ASN A 168 6.04 11.28 -21.35
C ASN A 168 7.22 10.40 -21.80
N SER A 169 8.40 10.99 -21.90
CA SER A 169 9.63 10.29 -22.23
C SER A 169 10.20 9.57 -21.00
N ILE A 170 10.95 8.49 -21.26
CA ILE A 170 11.71 7.83 -20.19
C ILE A 170 12.71 8.80 -19.58
N SER A 171 13.02 8.58 -18.31
CA SER A 171 13.98 9.43 -17.58
C SER A 171 15.38 9.30 -18.15
N SER A 172 16.16 10.38 -18.07
CA SER A 172 17.61 10.32 -18.20
C SER A 172 18.20 9.60 -16.99
N CYS A 173 19.22 8.76 -17.22
CA CYS A 173 19.89 8.12 -16.08
C CYS A 173 20.64 9.17 -15.24
N PRO A 174 20.57 9.08 -13.90
CA PRO A 174 21.30 10.00 -13.04
C PRO A 174 22.81 9.93 -13.26
N THR A 175 23.46 11.08 -13.38
CA THR A 175 24.92 11.19 -13.57
C THR A 175 25.66 11.47 -12.26
N ASP A 176 24.97 12.12 -11.33
CA ASP A 176 25.55 12.61 -10.07
C ASP A 176 25.35 11.64 -8.90
N TRP A 177 24.66 10.56 -9.16
CA TRP A 177 24.47 9.50 -8.17
C TRP A 177 25.70 8.61 -8.11
N ASN A 178 26.30 8.47 -6.95
CA ASN A 178 27.52 7.67 -6.75
C ASN A 178 27.20 6.15 -6.78
N PHE A 179 26.55 5.70 -7.83
CA PHE A 179 26.24 4.29 -8.11
C PHE A 179 26.64 3.89 -9.51
N SER A 180 26.95 2.62 -9.67
CA SER A 180 27.02 2.04 -11.00
C SER A 180 25.60 1.92 -11.56
N ILE A 181 25.31 2.62 -12.65
CA ILE A 181 24.06 2.45 -13.42
C ILE A 181 24.10 1.22 -14.33
N ALA A 182 25.20 0.48 -14.34
CA ALA A 182 25.31 -0.76 -15.09
C ALA A 182 24.33 -1.80 -14.52
N ILE A 183 23.49 -2.36 -15.40
CA ILE A 183 22.57 -3.43 -15.02
C ILE A 183 23.40 -4.67 -14.67
N PRO A 184 23.31 -5.22 -13.45
CA PRO A 184 24.02 -6.42 -13.06
C PRO A 184 23.68 -7.59 -14.00
N THR A 185 24.64 -8.50 -14.17
CA THR A 185 24.38 -9.76 -14.86
C THR A 185 23.30 -10.56 -14.15
N ALA A 186 22.65 -11.44 -14.90
CA ALA A 186 21.66 -12.33 -14.30
C ALA A 186 22.32 -13.25 -13.26
N PRO A 187 21.67 -13.51 -12.12
CA PRO A 187 22.19 -14.44 -11.13
C PRO A 187 22.30 -15.87 -11.68
N ASP A 188 23.25 -16.63 -11.14
CA ASP A 188 23.38 -18.05 -11.45
C ASP A 188 22.06 -18.77 -11.14
N GLY A 189 21.67 -19.69 -12.01
CA GLY A 189 20.43 -20.45 -11.86
C GLY A 189 19.18 -19.79 -12.44
N LEU A 190 19.22 -18.49 -12.86
CA LEU A 190 18.06 -17.84 -13.50
C LEU A 190 17.59 -18.64 -14.72
N THR A 191 18.50 -19.12 -15.57
CA THR A 191 18.16 -19.92 -16.76
C THR A 191 17.35 -21.17 -16.39
N LYS A 192 17.68 -21.82 -15.29
CA LYS A 192 16.94 -23.00 -14.79
C LYS A 192 15.54 -22.59 -14.31
N LEU A 193 15.40 -21.46 -13.62
CA LEU A 193 14.11 -20.93 -13.18
C LEU A 193 13.22 -20.54 -14.37
N LEU A 194 13.78 -19.87 -15.37
CA LEU A 194 13.03 -19.50 -16.59
C LEU A 194 12.49 -20.74 -17.32
N LYS A 195 13.29 -21.82 -17.38
CA LYS A 195 12.91 -23.06 -18.06
C LYS A 195 11.93 -23.91 -17.26
N ASN A 196 12.20 -24.12 -15.98
CA ASN A 196 11.51 -25.12 -15.17
C ASN A 196 10.44 -24.51 -14.24
N GLY A 197 10.47 -23.21 -14.02
CA GLY A 197 9.69 -22.54 -12.99
C GLY A 197 10.31 -22.63 -11.60
N ALA A 198 9.79 -21.86 -10.67
CA ALA A 198 10.12 -21.97 -9.27
C ALA A 198 9.47 -23.22 -8.68
N THR A 199 10.21 -23.92 -7.80
CA THR A 199 9.73 -25.07 -7.07
C THR A 199 9.96 -24.87 -5.58
N GLY A 200 9.09 -25.44 -4.75
CA GLY A 200 9.29 -25.44 -3.29
C GLY A 200 8.78 -24.22 -2.54
N GLY A 201 7.97 -23.39 -3.18
CA GLY A 201 7.18 -22.41 -2.45
C GLY A 201 5.97 -23.07 -1.81
N SER A 202 5.91 -23.10 -0.49
CA SER A 202 4.74 -23.60 0.26
C SER A 202 3.61 -22.56 0.36
N GLY A 203 3.75 -21.42 -0.32
CA GLY A 203 2.85 -20.29 -0.12
C GLY A 203 1.37 -20.55 -0.42
N PHE A 204 1.09 -21.45 -1.37
CA PHE A 204 -0.28 -21.77 -1.76
C PHE A 204 -0.80 -23.09 -1.12
N ASP A 205 0.08 -23.90 -0.59
CA ASP A 205 -0.27 -25.15 0.11
C ASP A 205 -0.37 -24.94 1.64
N ALA A 206 0.14 -23.83 2.15
CA ALA A 206 -0.09 -23.42 3.53
C ALA A 206 -1.55 -22.96 3.69
N SER A 207 -2.09 -23.13 4.89
CA SER A 207 -3.41 -22.55 5.22
C SER A 207 -3.41 -21.09 4.82
N THR A 208 -4.33 -20.72 3.93
CA THR A 208 -4.42 -19.36 3.42
C THR A 208 -4.68 -18.41 4.58
N GLN A 209 -4.03 -17.27 4.58
CA GLN A 209 -4.33 -16.19 5.51
C GLN A 209 -5.73 -15.62 5.29
N GLU A 210 -6.38 -15.99 4.18
CA GLU A 210 -7.70 -15.52 3.80
C GLU A 210 -8.74 -16.60 4.06
N SER A 211 -9.55 -16.40 5.07
CA SER A 211 -10.72 -17.23 5.35
C SER A 211 -11.91 -16.90 4.46
N CYS A 212 -11.94 -15.73 3.85
CA CYS A 212 -12.98 -15.29 2.92
C CYS A 212 -12.42 -15.27 1.48
N GLY A 213 -13.13 -15.91 0.56
CA GLY A 213 -12.78 -15.87 -0.86
C GLY A 213 -11.72 -16.88 -1.31
N LYS A 214 -11.74 -18.08 -0.73
CA LYS A 214 -10.84 -19.18 -1.13
C LYS A 214 -10.76 -19.43 -2.63
N ASP A 215 -11.79 -19.08 -3.35
CA ASP A 215 -11.95 -19.35 -4.77
C ASP A 215 -11.80 -18.11 -5.65
N ALA A 216 -11.78 -16.92 -5.07
CA ALA A 216 -11.78 -15.69 -5.83
C ALA A 216 -10.38 -15.23 -6.26
N TYR A 217 -9.37 -15.51 -5.48
CA TYR A 217 -8.04 -14.93 -5.69
C TYR A 217 -7.05 -15.82 -6.43
N TYR A 218 -7.13 -17.11 -6.20
CA TYR A 218 -6.32 -18.09 -6.91
C TYR A 218 -7.26 -18.92 -7.77
N GLY A 219 -7.46 -18.49 -8.99
CA GLY A 219 -8.24 -19.24 -9.97
C GLY A 219 -7.92 -20.71 -9.86
N SER A 220 -8.91 -21.47 -9.48
CA SER A 220 -8.95 -22.90 -9.30
C SER A 220 -7.82 -23.65 -9.99
N SER A 221 -6.76 -23.94 -9.30
CA SER A 221 -5.91 -25.04 -9.63
C SER A 221 -6.37 -26.22 -8.79
N THR A 222 -7.21 -27.07 -9.42
CA THR A 222 -7.62 -28.39 -8.93
C THR A 222 -8.37 -28.44 -7.60
N ALA A 223 -9.65 -28.02 -7.61
CA ALA A 223 -10.61 -28.50 -6.66
C ALA A 223 -10.86 -30.01 -6.92
N LYS A 224 -10.33 -30.86 -6.08
CA LYS A 224 -10.82 -32.23 -5.98
C LYS A 224 -12.25 -32.16 -5.43
N THR A 225 -13.19 -32.43 -6.31
CA THR A 225 -14.60 -32.60 -6.00
C THR A 225 -14.78 -33.73 -4.98
N SER A 226 -15.06 -33.42 -3.74
CA SER A 226 -15.71 -34.35 -2.85
C SER A 226 -17.12 -33.83 -2.58
N SER A 227 -18.04 -34.44 -3.30
CA SER A 227 -19.48 -34.34 -3.08
C SER A 227 -19.82 -34.92 -1.72
N THR A 228 -20.42 -34.13 -0.84
CA THR A 228 -21.27 -34.67 0.22
C THR A 228 -22.47 -33.77 0.43
N GLN A 229 -23.58 -34.43 0.44
CA GLN A 229 -24.98 -33.99 0.33
C GLN A 229 -25.46 -32.98 1.37
N SER A 230 -26.36 -32.20 0.87
CA SER A 230 -27.46 -31.48 1.50
C SER A 230 -28.12 -32.14 2.72
N SER A 231 -28.40 -31.35 3.73
CA SER A 231 -29.62 -31.52 4.51
C SER A 231 -30.16 -30.16 4.97
N ASN A 232 -31.36 -29.88 4.50
CA ASN A 232 -32.24 -28.80 4.90
C ASN A 232 -32.55 -28.84 6.41
N HIS A 233 -32.54 -27.69 7.07
CA HIS A 233 -33.47 -27.46 8.16
C HIS A 233 -33.87 -25.98 8.24
N SER A 234 -35.12 -25.76 7.90
CA SER A 234 -35.87 -24.51 8.18
C SER A 234 -36.43 -24.58 9.60
N THR A 235 -36.39 -23.48 10.33
CA THR A 235 -37.44 -23.01 11.30
C THR A 235 -36.95 -21.71 11.92
N ALA A 236 -37.60 -20.58 11.61
CA ALA A 236 -38.70 -19.91 12.28
C ALA A 236 -38.32 -19.14 13.57
N VAL A 237 -38.32 -17.85 13.41
CA VAL A 237 -38.84 -16.71 14.20
C VAL A 237 -39.14 -16.95 15.69
N SER A 238 -38.56 -16.11 16.55
CA SER A 238 -39.29 -15.44 17.62
C SER A 238 -38.57 -14.22 18.16
N SER A 239 -39.30 -13.13 18.13
CA SER A 239 -39.04 -11.83 18.74
C SER A 239 -39.19 -11.87 20.26
N SER A 240 -38.32 -11.17 20.99
CA SER A 240 -38.73 -10.65 22.32
C SER A 240 -37.97 -9.35 22.63
N THR A 241 -38.76 -8.32 22.73
CA THR A 241 -38.51 -7.01 23.31
C THR A 241 -38.28 -7.10 24.82
N SER A 242 -37.33 -6.42 25.38
CA SER A 242 -37.43 -5.90 26.75
C SER A 242 -36.58 -4.65 26.96
N LYS A 243 -37.22 -3.75 27.65
CA LYS A 243 -37.04 -2.33 27.88
C LYS A 243 -36.39 -2.11 29.25
N ALA A 244 -35.80 -0.91 29.41
CA ALA A 244 -35.53 -0.17 30.66
C ALA A 244 -34.16 -0.44 31.31
N THR A 245 -33.44 0.49 31.93
CA THR A 245 -33.73 1.82 32.45
C THR A 245 -32.43 2.51 32.83
N SER A 246 -32.40 3.80 32.74
CA SER A 246 -31.41 4.80 33.16
C SER A 246 -30.90 4.71 34.58
N SER A 247 -29.64 5.10 34.84
CA SER A 247 -29.33 6.00 35.98
C SER A 247 -27.97 6.68 35.80
N SER A 248 -28.01 7.96 35.91
CA SER A 248 -26.95 8.96 36.01
C SER A 248 -26.14 8.88 37.30
N THR A 249 -24.84 9.16 37.26
CA THR A 249 -24.21 9.97 38.31
C THR A 249 -22.90 10.60 37.81
N SER A 250 -22.87 11.88 37.97
CA SER A 250 -21.75 12.81 37.80
C SER A 250 -20.71 12.72 38.92
N ALA A 251 -19.44 12.86 38.59
CA ALA A 251 -18.47 13.45 39.54
C ALA A 251 -17.30 14.09 38.79
N THR A 252 -17.17 15.35 39.02
CA THR A 252 -16.11 16.30 38.68
C THR A 252 -14.87 16.06 39.54
N SER A 253 -13.66 16.10 38.96
CA SER A 253 -12.50 16.66 39.66
C SER A 253 -11.37 17.00 38.68
N SER A 254 -11.01 18.26 38.75
CA SER A 254 -9.89 18.94 38.12
C SER A 254 -8.55 18.58 38.79
N SER A 255 -7.49 18.40 38.02
CA SER A 255 -6.13 18.74 38.47
C SER A 255 -5.20 18.99 37.30
N SER A 256 -4.65 20.19 37.28
CA SER A 256 -3.58 20.69 36.43
C SER A 256 -2.23 20.08 36.81
N SER A 257 -1.44 19.68 35.81
CA SER A 257 0.01 19.54 35.97
C SER A 257 0.76 19.86 34.68
N THR A 258 1.58 20.86 34.82
CA THR A 258 2.61 21.35 33.91
C THR A 258 3.61 20.25 33.54
N SER A 259 3.83 20.02 32.23
CA SER A 259 4.87 19.13 31.75
C SER A 259 6.00 19.92 31.10
N LYS A 260 7.18 19.74 31.66
CA LYS A 260 8.47 20.24 31.15
C LYS A 260 8.86 19.44 29.88
N ALA A 261 9.29 20.16 28.85
CA ALA A 261 9.91 19.60 27.67
C ALA A 261 11.26 18.96 28.02
N ILE A 262 11.44 17.71 27.60
CA ILE A 262 12.75 17.03 27.55
C ILE A 262 13.05 16.73 26.11
N ALA A 263 14.06 17.41 25.55
CA ALA A 263 14.65 17.09 24.30
C ALA A 263 15.58 15.88 24.48
N ALA A 264 15.26 14.76 23.86
CA ALA A 264 16.15 13.60 23.76
C ALA A 264 16.72 13.50 22.36
N GLN A 265 18.05 13.67 22.25
CA GLN A 265 18.81 13.40 21.04
C GLN A 265 18.82 11.89 20.78
N LEU A 266 18.28 11.47 19.65
CA LEU A 266 18.42 10.09 19.17
C LEU A 266 19.70 10.00 18.32
N LYS A 267 20.67 9.23 18.80
CA LYS A 267 21.84 8.79 18.04
C LYS A 267 21.39 7.75 17.00
N ALA A 268 21.70 8.03 15.73
CA ALA A 268 21.50 7.11 14.64
C ALA A 268 22.37 5.87 14.82
N HIS A 269 21.75 4.70 14.89
CA HIS A 269 22.40 3.41 14.61
C HIS A 269 21.77 2.89 13.32
N GLY A 270 22.63 2.72 12.31
CA GLY A 270 22.23 2.25 11.00
C GLY A 270 21.70 0.80 11.07
N PHE A 271 20.51 0.63 10.55
CA PHE A 271 19.99 -0.66 10.16
C PHE A 271 19.57 -0.55 8.69
N THR A 272 20.35 -1.15 7.82
CA THR A 272 20.03 -1.33 6.42
C THR A 272 19.10 -2.55 6.32
N ALA A 273 17.81 -2.33 6.41
CA ALA A 273 16.82 -3.33 6.05
C ALA A 273 16.34 -3.02 4.64
N VAL A 274 16.90 -3.70 3.64
CA VAL A 274 16.34 -3.73 2.29
C VAL A 274 15.18 -4.70 2.31
N LEU A 275 13.98 -4.20 2.57
CA LEU A 275 12.74 -4.96 2.37
C LEU A 275 12.29 -4.77 0.93
N THR A 276 12.55 -5.76 0.08
CA THR A 276 12.02 -5.83 -1.27
C THR A 276 10.61 -6.44 -1.19
N PHE A 277 9.58 -5.61 -1.14
CA PHE A 277 8.21 -6.08 -1.30
C PHE A 277 7.90 -6.20 -2.78
N ILE A 278 7.60 -7.42 -3.24
CA ILE A 278 6.96 -7.67 -4.53
C ILE A 278 5.45 -7.49 -4.30
N ALA A 279 4.97 -6.27 -4.47
CA ALA A 279 3.53 -6.02 -4.50
C ALA A 279 3.02 -6.35 -5.91
N ALA A 280 2.46 -7.54 -6.09
CA ALA A 280 1.65 -7.84 -7.27
C ALA A 280 0.27 -7.22 -7.06
N MET A 281 0.03 -6.04 -7.64
CA MET A 281 -1.30 -5.44 -7.66
C MET A 281 -2.12 -5.99 -8.82
N PHE A 282 -3.30 -6.46 -8.51
CA PHE A 282 -4.30 -6.88 -9.47
C PHE A 282 -5.26 -5.70 -9.71
N PHE A 283 -5.29 -5.20 -10.95
CA PHE A 283 -6.35 -4.33 -11.42
C PHE A 283 -7.33 -5.15 -12.26
N TYR A 284 -8.61 -4.96 -11.98
CA TYR A 284 -9.69 -5.41 -12.85
C TYR A 284 -9.86 -4.46 -14.02
#